data_5506eb7e38bfa82d8b7e0989414dc4de
#
_entry.id   5506eb7e38bfa82d8b7e0989414dc4de
#
_cell.length_a   1.000
_cell.length_b   1.000
_cell.length_c   1.000
_cell.angle_alpha   90.00
_cell.angle_beta   90.00
_cell.angle_gamma   90.00
#
_symmetry.space_group_name_H-M   'P 1'
#
loop_
_entity.id
_entity.type
_entity.pdbx_description
1 polymer ?
#
loop_
_entity_poly.entity_id
_entity_poly.type
_entity_poly.pdbx_seq_one_letter_code
_entity_poly.pdbx_strand_id
1 'polypeptide(L)'
;MKYQILFSALFLAGCGNSVPVEEVGETFHANTVDETAFSNLKKTSDSIINSDTWNTFNCASKPIYLVRTDNKGNPEAGFVINPKSRISGARKLGKNESSGLNVWRYDGAIQLAKDKIGGNLYAFNFIVDGKSYYTQTYNESNTMTNSAFSNSNKLLCHEVFHGLHQHKLIHPSYSKQPLDSNGNIVYPTTRQLLELQILYLDLFEGLPKSVTKSQAIDMLKQYVAIRSTEISIDPYVRRANYQEWSEGTAQFVETMGNMHMFKDKSKNVFMYFPNPHGLHVTLHTQSQVASHFGWNVFYGSGASVIWLLKQAGFDYVKAIEEGKTPYEAAKVVTQFKDSEISIYLGKAKRTHNWKRIQETARKLSEKK
;
A
#
# COMPACT_ATOMS: atom_id res chain seq x y z
N MET A 1 49.01 25.37 -30.17
CA MET A 1 49.26 26.55 -29.31
C MET A 1 49.07 26.12 -27.87
N LYS A 2 50.17 26.04 -27.11
CA LYS A 2 50.21 25.72 -25.68
C LYS A 2 50.06 27.02 -24.91
N TYR A 3 49.15 27.16 -23.96
CA TYR A 3 49.21 28.19 -22.94
C TYR A 3 49.40 27.53 -21.57
N GLN A 4 50.60 27.76 -21.02
CA GLN A 4 50.92 27.58 -19.62
C GLN A 4 50.44 28.80 -18.85
N ILE A 5 49.76 28.58 -17.72
CA ILE A 5 49.47 29.62 -16.73
C ILE A 5 50.23 29.25 -15.46
N LEU A 6 51.11 30.18 -15.05
CA LEU A 6 51.91 30.16 -13.83
C LEU A 6 51.00 30.37 -12.60
N PHE A 7 51.26 29.54 -11.58
CA PHE A 7 50.78 29.81 -10.22
C PHE A 7 51.80 30.64 -9.46
N SER A 8 51.39 31.82 -8.99
CA SER A 8 52.12 32.59 -7.99
C SER A 8 51.49 32.39 -6.63
N ALA A 9 52.19 31.78 -5.70
CA ALA A 9 51.79 31.64 -4.30
C ALA A 9 52.21 32.90 -3.54
N LEU A 10 51.27 33.63 -2.95
CA LEU A 10 51.53 34.65 -1.93
C LEU A 10 51.21 34.07 -0.55
N PHE A 11 52.27 33.87 0.26
CA PHE A 11 52.11 33.61 1.69
C PHE A 11 51.94 34.94 2.42
N LEU A 12 50.77 35.16 3.05
CA LEU A 12 50.58 36.19 4.07
C LEU A 12 50.35 35.47 5.42
N ALA A 13 51.36 35.53 6.26
CA ALA A 13 51.24 35.18 7.68
C ALA A 13 50.52 36.31 8.42
N GLY A 14 49.26 36.06 8.77
CA GLY A 14 48.49 36.92 9.66
C GLY A 14 48.22 36.21 10.98
N CYS A 15 48.92 36.60 12.05
CA CYS A 15 48.50 36.23 13.43
C CYS A 15 47.20 36.95 13.76
N GLY A 16 46.09 36.26 13.70
CA GLY A 16 44.79 36.72 14.16
C GLY A 16 44.36 35.86 15.33
N ASN A 17 44.09 36.46 16.48
CA ASN A 17 43.50 35.88 17.64
C ASN A 17 42.16 35.21 17.23
N SER A 18 42.11 33.90 17.26
CA SER A 18 40.86 33.16 17.13
C SER A 18 40.03 33.37 18.38
N VAL A 19 39.01 34.23 18.29
CA VAL A 19 37.89 34.19 19.21
C VAL A 19 37.22 32.84 19.00
N PRO A 20 36.96 32.08 20.07
CA PRO A 20 36.20 30.85 19.93
C PRO A 20 34.80 31.22 19.42
N VAL A 21 34.47 30.87 18.20
CA VAL A 21 33.10 30.86 17.74
C VAL A 21 32.44 29.72 18.57
N GLU A 22 31.70 30.07 19.59
CA GLU A 22 30.71 29.21 20.16
C GLU A 22 29.84 28.72 19.01
N GLU A 23 30.07 27.49 18.56
CA GLU A 23 29.06 26.78 17.78
C GLU A 23 27.81 26.71 18.68
N VAL A 24 26.90 27.67 18.47
CA VAL A 24 25.52 27.52 18.91
C VAL A 24 25.00 26.32 18.08
N GLY A 25 25.25 25.14 18.58
CA GLY A 25 24.74 23.91 18.00
C GLY A 25 23.23 24.01 18.03
N GLU A 26 22.63 24.33 16.88
CA GLU A 26 21.20 24.10 16.70
C GLU A 26 20.90 22.69 17.19
N THR A 27 20.14 22.60 18.29
CA THR A 27 19.73 21.34 18.86
C THR A 27 18.69 20.75 17.93
N PHE A 28 19.14 19.91 16.99
CA PHE A 28 18.28 19.17 16.07
C PHE A 28 17.47 18.13 16.84
N HIS A 29 16.40 18.55 17.45
CA HIS A 29 15.45 17.65 18.12
C HIS A 29 14.30 17.29 17.17
N ALA A 30 13.74 16.10 17.36
CA ALA A 30 12.43 15.78 16.81
C ALA A 30 11.38 16.65 17.50
N ASN A 31 10.40 17.15 16.75
CA ASN A 31 9.24 17.79 17.35
C ASN A 31 8.13 16.75 17.60
N THR A 32 7.01 17.18 18.20
CA THR A 32 5.88 16.31 18.54
C THR A 32 5.30 15.56 17.30
N VAL A 33 5.32 16.19 16.12
CA VAL A 33 4.86 15.56 14.86
C VAL A 33 5.79 14.42 14.47
N ASP A 34 7.11 14.64 14.56
CA ASP A 34 8.14 13.65 14.25
C ASP A 34 8.05 12.46 15.23
N GLU A 35 8.02 12.74 16.54
CA GLU A 35 7.90 11.72 17.58
C GLU A 35 6.64 10.87 17.40
N THR A 36 5.51 11.52 17.03
CA THR A 36 4.26 10.84 16.73
C THR A 36 4.39 9.97 15.49
N ALA A 37 5.03 10.45 14.41
CA ALA A 37 5.25 9.68 13.20
C ALA A 37 6.07 8.40 13.49
N PHE A 38 7.16 8.51 14.26
CA PHE A 38 7.99 7.37 14.64
C PHE A 38 7.25 6.40 15.56
N SER A 39 6.51 6.93 16.55
CA SER A 39 5.67 6.12 17.44
C SER A 39 4.61 5.35 16.68
N ASN A 40 3.93 6.00 15.72
CA ASN A 40 2.91 5.37 14.88
C ASN A 40 3.52 4.28 13.99
N LEU A 41 4.68 4.56 13.36
CA LEU A 41 5.38 3.57 12.55
C LEU A 41 5.74 2.33 13.36
N LYS A 42 6.30 2.52 14.56
CA LYS A 42 6.63 1.41 15.45
C LYS A 42 5.39 0.62 15.86
N LYS A 43 4.34 1.31 16.31
CA LYS A 43 3.08 0.66 16.74
C LYS A 43 2.39 -0.09 15.61
N THR A 44 2.35 0.48 14.39
CA THR A 44 1.79 -0.20 13.22
C THR A 44 2.59 -1.46 12.91
N SER A 45 3.92 -1.37 12.90
CA SER A 45 4.78 -2.52 12.64
C SER A 45 4.65 -3.62 13.70
N ASP A 46 4.64 -3.24 14.98
CA ASP A 46 4.42 -4.17 16.08
C ASP A 46 3.03 -4.83 15.97
N SER A 47 2.02 -4.07 15.55
CA SER A 47 0.66 -4.57 15.35
C SER A 47 0.57 -5.58 14.22
N ILE A 48 1.27 -5.37 13.10
CA ILE A 48 1.32 -6.31 11.97
C ILE A 48 1.89 -7.67 12.43
N ILE A 49 2.97 -7.65 13.21
CA ILE A 49 3.65 -8.86 13.70
C ILE A 49 2.80 -9.56 14.79
N ASN A 50 2.40 -8.82 15.83
CA ASN A 50 1.77 -9.38 17.02
C ASN A 50 0.33 -9.86 16.79
N SER A 51 -0.33 -9.38 15.71
CA SER A 51 -1.68 -9.83 15.32
C SER A 51 -1.68 -10.95 14.29
N ASP A 52 -0.53 -11.53 13.98
CA ASP A 52 -0.36 -12.50 12.90
C ASP A 52 -0.96 -12.02 11.56
N THR A 53 -0.83 -10.70 11.31
CA THR A 53 -1.26 -10.14 10.04
C THR A 53 -0.27 -10.52 8.93
N TRP A 54 1.04 -10.32 9.18
CA TRP A 54 2.12 -10.74 8.29
C TRP A 54 3.40 -10.88 9.11
N ASN A 55 3.64 -12.05 9.68
CA ASN A 55 4.71 -12.28 10.65
C ASN A 55 6.13 -12.16 10.08
N THR A 56 6.30 -12.26 8.76
CA THR A 56 7.57 -12.09 8.06
C THR A 56 7.86 -10.64 7.66
N PHE A 57 6.91 -9.71 7.86
CA PHE A 57 7.04 -8.32 7.46
C PHE A 57 7.08 -7.36 8.66
N ASN A 58 8.15 -6.59 8.73
CA ASN A 58 8.36 -5.51 9.69
C ASN A 58 8.67 -4.21 8.93
N CYS A 59 7.67 -3.32 8.77
CA CYS A 59 7.85 -2.08 8.04
C CYS A 59 8.84 -1.14 8.74
N ALA A 60 8.84 -1.10 10.09
CA ALA A 60 9.75 -0.25 10.86
C ALA A 60 11.22 -0.70 10.81
N SER A 61 11.53 -1.91 10.31
CA SER A 61 12.91 -2.38 10.12
C SER A 61 13.53 -1.99 8.78
N LYS A 62 12.76 -1.36 7.90
CA LYS A 62 13.20 -1.07 6.54
C LYS A 62 13.97 0.25 6.44
N PRO A 63 14.84 0.43 5.43
CA PRO A 63 15.56 1.67 5.20
C PRO A 63 14.63 2.72 4.56
N ILE A 64 14.30 3.76 5.31
CA ILE A 64 13.33 4.78 4.95
C ILE A 64 13.95 6.16 5.12
N TYR A 65 13.65 7.09 4.21
CA TYR A 65 13.91 8.51 4.35
C TYR A 65 12.59 9.28 4.40
N LEU A 66 12.26 9.85 5.55
CA LEU A 66 11.04 10.62 5.75
C LEU A 66 11.33 12.12 5.64
N VAL A 67 10.44 12.84 4.97
CA VAL A 67 10.49 14.30 4.85
C VAL A 67 9.27 14.89 5.55
N ARG A 68 9.50 15.60 6.66
CA ARG A 68 8.44 16.44 7.24
C ARG A 68 8.21 17.66 6.37
N THR A 69 6.95 17.98 6.13
CA THR A 69 6.54 19.20 5.41
C THR A 69 5.60 20.05 6.27
N ASP A 70 5.54 21.33 5.98
CA ASP A 70 4.46 22.17 6.46
C ASP A 70 3.12 21.82 5.76
N ASN A 71 2.03 22.50 6.15
CA ASN A 71 0.71 22.30 5.55
C ASN A 71 0.61 22.78 4.08
N LYS A 72 1.60 23.52 3.59
CA LYS A 72 1.71 23.94 2.18
C LYS A 72 2.59 22.99 1.36
N GLY A 73 3.18 21.99 2.01
CA GLY A 73 4.06 21.01 1.38
C GLY A 73 5.51 21.45 1.25
N ASN A 74 5.93 22.55 1.92
CA ASN A 74 7.33 22.93 1.97
C ASN A 74 8.10 22.00 2.92
N PRO A 75 9.28 21.49 2.53
CA PRO A 75 10.04 20.59 3.37
C PRO A 75 10.70 21.33 4.54
N GLU A 76 10.65 20.76 5.75
CA GLU A 76 11.17 21.34 6.98
C GLU A 76 12.25 20.49 7.64
N ALA A 77 12.16 19.15 7.51
CA ALA A 77 13.04 18.23 8.21
C ALA A 77 13.18 16.90 7.45
N GLY A 78 14.35 16.29 7.54
CA GLY A 78 14.64 14.98 6.95
C GLY A 78 15.09 13.96 8.00
N PHE A 79 14.57 12.72 7.94
CA PHE A 79 14.91 11.67 8.86
C PHE A 79 15.20 10.37 8.14
N VAL A 80 16.33 9.75 8.46
CA VAL A 80 16.69 8.41 7.98
C VAL A 80 16.35 7.40 9.06
N ILE A 81 15.50 6.45 8.74
CA ILE A 81 15.19 5.30 9.59
C ILE A 81 15.98 4.11 9.07
N ASN A 82 16.68 3.42 9.97
CA ASN A 82 17.57 2.29 9.67
C ASN A 82 18.57 2.61 8.55
N PRO A 83 19.47 3.59 8.73
CA PRO A 83 20.49 3.90 7.74
C PRO A 83 21.33 2.67 7.43
N LYS A 84 21.57 2.42 6.14
CA LYS A 84 22.38 1.28 5.64
C LYS A 84 23.88 1.46 5.90
N SER A 85 24.30 2.69 6.19
CA SER A 85 25.68 3.07 6.54
C SER A 85 25.63 4.35 7.37
N ARG A 86 26.79 4.73 7.95
CA ARG A 86 26.93 6.05 8.59
C ARG A 86 26.79 7.14 7.51
N ILE A 87 25.94 8.14 7.76
CA ILE A 87 25.70 9.28 6.87
C ILE A 87 26.44 10.47 7.45
N SER A 88 27.30 11.10 6.66
CA SER A 88 28.05 12.29 7.07
C SER A 88 27.07 13.45 7.33
N GLY A 89 27.22 14.16 8.44
CA GLY A 89 26.33 15.24 8.84
C GLY A 89 24.99 14.81 9.46
N ALA A 90 24.69 13.51 9.48
CA ALA A 90 23.49 13.03 10.15
C ALA A 90 23.72 12.88 11.67
N ARG A 91 22.70 13.17 12.47
CA ARG A 91 22.70 13.04 13.92
C ARG A 91 21.68 12.03 14.39
N LYS A 92 22.10 11.06 15.20
CA LYS A 92 21.22 10.03 15.75
C LYS A 92 20.31 10.65 16.81
N LEU A 93 19.00 10.37 16.71
CA LEU A 93 18.03 10.80 17.72
C LEU A 93 18.12 9.95 18.99
N GLY A 94 17.75 10.55 20.13
CA GLY A 94 17.57 9.86 21.38
C GLY A 94 16.49 8.79 21.31
N LYS A 95 16.57 7.80 22.22
CA LYS A 95 15.61 6.68 22.24
C LYS A 95 14.16 7.14 22.46
N ASN A 96 13.96 8.19 23.25
CA ASN A 96 12.63 8.74 23.53
C ASN A 96 12.05 9.43 22.29
N GLU A 97 12.83 10.31 21.64
CA GLU A 97 12.42 11.04 20.43
C GLU A 97 12.14 10.11 19.25
N SER A 98 12.88 9.01 19.14
CA SER A 98 12.75 8.02 18.06
C SER A 98 11.76 6.89 18.34
N SER A 99 11.08 6.91 19.51
CA SER A 99 10.23 5.79 19.97
C SER A 99 10.96 4.44 19.98
N GLY A 100 12.29 4.47 20.16
CA GLY A 100 13.15 3.29 20.17
C GLY A 100 13.55 2.77 18.78
N LEU A 101 13.16 3.43 17.69
CA LEU A 101 13.64 3.13 16.34
C LEU A 101 15.06 3.66 16.15
N ASN A 102 15.78 3.13 15.16
CA ASN A 102 17.08 3.65 14.75
C ASN A 102 16.89 4.82 13.77
N VAL A 103 16.68 6.04 14.29
CA VAL A 103 16.37 7.24 13.51
C VAL A 103 17.54 8.23 13.59
N TRP A 104 17.85 8.83 12.46
CA TRP A 104 18.86 9.85 12.31
C TRP A 104 18.28 11.08 11.64
N ARG A 105 18.46 12.27 12.20
CA ARG A 105 18.16 13.54 11.53
C ARG A 105 19.19 13.79 10.45
N TYR A 106 18.74 14.04 9.22
CA TYR A 106 19.59 14.38 8.08
C TYR A 106 18.85 15.31 7.12
N ASP A 107 19.13 16.58 7.18
CA ASP A 107 18.47 17.60 6.36
C ASP A 107 19.17 17.83 5.01
N GLY A 108 20.39 17.33 4.82
CA GLY A 108 21.19 17.55 3.62
C GLY A 108 20.61 17.00 2.30
N ALA A 109 19.54 16.20 2.37
CA ALA A 109 18.90 15.62 1.19
C ALA A 109 17.41 15.95 1.08
N ILE A 110 16.87 16.87 1.88
CA ILE A 110 15.43 17.18 1.93
C ILE A 110 14.92 17.63 0.56
N GLN A 111 15.58 18.59 -0.07
CA GLN A 111 15.15 19.13 -1.36
C GLN A 111 15.23 18.05 -2.45
N LEU A 112 16.31 17.28 -2.48
CA LEU A 112 16.47 16.17 -3.43
C LEU A 112 15.36 15.09 -3.26
N ALA A 113 14.96 14.81 -2.02
CA ALA A 113 13.86 13.89 -1.76
C ALA A 113 12.53 14.46 -2.23
N LYS A 114 12.28 15.75 -1.97
CA LYS A 114 11.07 16.44 -2.44
C LYS A 114 11.00 16.44 -3.97
N ASP A 115 12.09 16.72 -4.66
CA ASP A 115 12.18 16.70 -6.12
C ASP A 115 11.96 15.28 -6.67
N LYS A 116 12.52 14.27 -6.00
CA LYS A 116 12.33 12.85 -6.37
C LYS A 116 10.89 12.39 -6.20
N ILE A 117 10.21 12.84 -5.15
CA ILE A 117 8.79 12.56 -4.91
C ILE A 117 7.92 13.30 -5.95
N GLY A 118 8.31 14.53 -6.31
CA GLY A 118 7.56 15.36 -7.27
C GLY A 118 6.14 15.64 -6.82
N GLY A 119 5.15 15.41 -7.69
CA GLY A 119 3.72 15.59 -7.40
C GLY A 119 3.08 14.42 -6.64
N ASN A 120 3.84 13.36 -6.33
CA ASN A 120 3.36 12.20 -5.56
C ASN A 120 3.53 12.42 -4.05
N LEU A 121 3.20 11.41 -3.25
CA LEU A 121 3.42 11.41 -1.81
C LEU A 121 4.69 10.66 -1.41
N TYR A 122 5.24 9.82 -2.30
CA TYR A 122 6.39 8.96 -2.04
C TYR A 122 7.19 8.67 -3.32
N ALA A 123 8.38 8.11 -3.14
CA ALA A 123 9.18 7.55 -4.23
C ALA A 123 10.06 6.39 -3.76
N PHE A 124 10.35 5.47 -4.69
CA PHE A 124 11.33 4.41 -4.50
C PHE A 124 12.72 4.83 -5.01
N ASN A 125 13.73 4.11 -4.57
CA ASN A 125 15.11 4.27 -5.02
C ASN A 125 15.63 5.70 -4.85
N PHE A 126 15.31 6.32 -3.73
CA PHE A 126 15.93 7.57 -3.32
C PHE A 126 17.33 7.30 -2.78
N ILE A 127 18.33 8.03 -3.28
CA ILE A 127 19.73 7.77 -2.93
C ILE A 127 20.20 8.77 -1.87
N VAL A 128 20.65 8.24 -0.73
CA VAL A 128 21.36 8.99 0.30
C VAL A 128 22.70 8.30 0.53
N ASP A 129 23.79 9.03 0.37
CA ASP A 129 25.16 8.52 0.55
C ASP A 129 25.41 7.19 -0.20
N GLY A 130 25.01 7.16 -1.48
CA GLY A 130 25.16 5.99 -2.35
C GLY A 130 24.27 4.79 -2.01
N LYS A 131 23.36 4.90 -1.06
CA LYS A 131 22.42 3.84 -0.64
C LYS A 131 20.99 4.20 -0.99
N SER A 132 20.21 3.20 -1.43
CA SER A 132 18.81 3.34 -1.81
C SER A 132 17.89 3.23 -0.61
N TYR A 133 16.90 4.14 -0.54
CA TYR A 133 15.85 4.23 0.47
C TYR A 133 14.47 4.37 -0.19
N TYR A 134 13.45 3.95 0.51
CA TYR A 134 12.09 4.44 0.28
C TYR A 134 12.00 5.86 0.84
N THR A 135 11.30 6.78 0.16
CA THR A 135 11.09 8.14 0.67
C THR A 135 9.63 8.56 0.59
N GLN A 136 9.15 9.26 1.61
CA GLN A 136 7.77 9.74 1.73
C GLN A 136 7.72 11.04 2.50
N THR A 137 6.76 11.91 2.14
CA THR A 137 6.41 13.10 2.92
C THR A 137 5.38 12.78 4.01
N TYR A 138 5.45 13.51 5.11
CA TYR A 138 4.44 13.53 6.16
C TYR A 138 4.30 14.94 6.72
N ASN A 139 3.16 15.23 7.37
CA ASN A 139 2.89 16.50 8.01
C ASN A 139 2.00 16.30 9.23
N GLU A 140 1.68 17.39 9.93
CA GLU A 140 0.85 17.37 11.11
C GLU A 140 -0.53 16.75 10.83
N SER A 141 -1.20 17.14 9.74
CA SER A 141 -2.57 16.73 9.46
C SER A 141 -2.73 15.21 9.22
N ASN A 142 -1.73 14.56 8.59
CA ASN A 142 -1.76 13.12 8.33
C ASN A 142 -1.01 12.27 9.39
N THR A 143 -0.37 12.92 10.37
CA THR A 143 0.37 12.24 11.44
C THR A 143 -0.40 12.26 12.77
N MET A 144 -0.99 13.41 13.11
CA MET A 144 -1.71 13.61 14.39
C MET A 144 -3.15 13.11 14.37
N THR A 145 -3.58 12.51 13.28
CA THR A 145 -4.94 11.94 13.18
C THR A 145 -5.09 10.68 14.02
N ASN A 146 -6.27 10.52 14.61
CA ASN A 146 -6.67 9.31 15.31
C ASN A 146 -7.39 8.30 14.39
N SER A 147 -7.40 8.56 13.09
CA SER A 147 -8.05 7.70 12.10
C SER A 147 -7.06 6.68 11.51
N ALA A 148 -7.41 5.41 11.58
CA ALA A 148 -6.67 4.33 10.92
C ALA A 148 -6.58 4.52 9.39
N PHE A 149 -7.48 5.32 8.80
CA PHE A 149 -7.60 5.51 7.35
C PHE A 149 -6.80 6.67 6.80
N SER A 150 -6.58 7.72 7.58
CA SER A 150 -5.92 8.95 7.13
C SER A 150 -4.49 9.09 7.62
N ASN A 151 -3.95 8.10 8.33
CA ASN A 151 -2.60 8.16 8.89
C ASN A 151 -1.55 7.90 7.81
N SER A 152 -0.49 8.72 7.78
CA SER A 152 0.62 8.61 6.82
C SER A 152 1.34 7.25 6.84
N ASN A 153 1.36 6.56 7.99
CA ASN A 153 1.97 5.23 8.11
C ASN A 153 1.19 4.14 7.36
N LYS A 154 -0.08 4.37 7.05
CA LYS A 154 -0.85 3.47 6.21
C LYS A 154 -0.19 3.33 4.84
N LEU A 155 -0.03 4.45 4.13
CA LEU A 155 0.66 4.49 2.84
C LEU A 155 2.10 3.99 2.94
N LEU A 156 2.83 4.39 3.99
CA LEU A 156 4.20 3.95 4.21
C LEU A 156 4.31 2.42 4.28
N CYS A 157 3.48 1.76 5.09
CA CYS A 157 3.52 0.30 5.21
C CYS A 157 3.09 -0.41 3.92
N HIS A 158 2.14 0.16 3.16
CA HIS A 158 1.73 -0.32 1.84
C HIS A 158 2.91 -0.34 0.87
N GLU A 159 3.50 0.81 0.65
CA GLU A 159 4.55 0.98 -0.36
C GLU A 159 5.86 0.28 0.05
N VAL A 160 6.20 0.31 1.34
CA VAL A 160 7.34 -0.44 1.87
C VAL A 160 7.12 -1.95 1.74
N PHE A 161 5.88 -2.44 1.83
CA PHE A 161 5.56 -3.83 1.55
C PHE A 161 5.87 -4.18 0.10
N HIS A 162 5.41 -3.39 -0.86
CA HIS A 162 5.74 -3.58 -2.28
C HIS A 162 7.26 -3.56 -2.56
N GLY A 163 7.90 -2.45 -2.21
CA GLY A 163 9.27 -2.18 -2.66
C GLY A 163 10.34 -2.93 -1.89
N LEU A 164 10.09 -3.31 -0.62
CA LEU A 164 11.13 -3.85 0.26
C LEU A 164 10.79 -5.23 0.87
N HIS A 165 9.64 -5.81 0.52
CA HIS A 165 9.25 -7.15 0.95
C HIS A 165 8.69 -7.97 -0.23
N GLN A 166 7.59 -7.57 -0.82
CA GLN A 166 6.87 -8.33 -1.84
C GLN A 166 7.72 -8.66 -3.09
N HIS A 167 8.64 -7.74 -3.50
CA HIS A 167 9.55 -7.99 -4.62
C HIS A 167 10.50 -9.18 -4.42
N LYS A 168 10.63 -9.71 -3.18
CA LYS A 168 11.46 -10.87 -2.85
C LYS A 168 10.68 -12.18 -2.83
N LEU A 169 9.35 -12.09 -2.90
CA LEU A 169 8.47 -13.25 -2.88
C LEU A 169 8.48 -13.94 -4.26
N ILE A 170 8.01 -15.17 -4.29
CA ILE A 170 7.74 -15.85 -5.56
C ILE A 170 6.53 -15.15 -6.20
N HIS A 171 6.73 -14.61 -7.41
CA HIS A 171 5.67 -13.93 -8.13
C HIS A 171 4.75 -14.96 -8.81
N PRO A 172 3.42 -14.71 -8.80
CA PRO A 172 2.50 -15.51 -9.59
C PRO A 172 2.86 -15.48 -11.08
N SER A 173 2.48 -16.53 -11.80
CA SER A 173 2.73 -16.66 -13.25
C SER A 173 1.93 -15.66 -14.13
N TYR A 174 1.02 -14.90 -13.54
CA TYR A 174 0.20 -13.90 -14.21
C TYR A 174 0.93 -12.56 -14.31
N SER A 175 0.65 -11.79 -15.35
CA SER A 175 1.24 -10.47 -15.56
C SER A 175 0.29 -9.36 -15.11
N LYS A 176 0.86 -8.18 -14.81
CA LYS A 176 0.10 -6.93 -14.56
C LYS A 176 -0.90 -6.62 -15.67
N GLN A 177 -1.91 -5.83 -15.36
CA GLN A 177 -2.81 -5.23 -16.36
C GLN A 177 -2.00 -4.38 -17.33
N PRO A 178 -2.15 -4.55 -18.64
CA PRO A 178 -1.51 -3.68 -19.60
C PRO A 178 -2.17 -2.30 -19.63
N LEU A 179 -1.38 -1.32 -20.04
CA LEU A 179 -1.86 0.01 -20.37
C LEU A 179 -1.98 0.14 -21.90
N ASP A 180 -2.94 0.93 -22.36
CA ASP A 180 -3.01 1.35 -23.75
C ASP A 180 -1.94 2.43 -24.06
N SER A 181 -1.89 2.92 -25.30
CA SER A 181 -0.97 3.98 -25.73
C SER A 181 -1.15 5.31 -24.97
N ASN A 182 -2.29 5.50 -24.33
CA ASN A 182 -2.62 6.69 -23.56
C ASN A 182 -2.39 6.50 -22.05
N GLY A 183 -1.88 5.33 -21.64
CA GLY A 183 -1.67 4.98 -20.22
C GLY A 183 -2.93 4.55 -19.48
N ASN A 184 -4.05 4.26 -20.17
CA ASN A 184 -5.26 3.76 -19.55
C ASN A 184 -5.18 2.24 -19.32
N ILE A 185 -5.81 1.78 -18.25
CA ILE A 185 -5.96 0.34 -17.98
C ILE A 185 -6.80 -0.32 -19.07
N VAL A 186 -6.26 -1.37 -19.66
CA VAL A 186 -7.01 -2.25 -20.60
C VAL A 186 -7.64 -3.37 -19.79
N TYR A 187 -8.97 -3.35 -19.67
CA TYR A 187 -9.72 -4.39 -18.95
C TYR A 187 -11.09 -4.60 -19.60
N PRO A 188 -11.57 -5.86 -19.73
CA PRO A 188 -12.85 -6.14 -20.36
C PRO A 188 -14.00 -5.65 -19.47
N THR A 189 -14.89 -4.82 -20.04
CA THR A 189 -16.03 -4.21 -19.36
C THR A 189 -17.35 -4.57 -20.02
N THR A 190 -17.46 -5.81 -20.52
CA THR A 190 -18.75 -6.29 -21.03
C THR A 190 -19.78 -6.33 -19.92
N ARG A 191 -21.06 -6.14 -20.26
CA ARG A 191 -22.14 -6.18 -19.29
C ARG A 191 -22.10 -7.43 -18.41
N GLN A 192 -21.86 -8.60 -19.01
CA GLN A 192 -21.83 -9.87 -18.28
C GLN A 192 -20.68 -9.95 -17.26
N LEU A 193 -19.50 -9.42 -17.60
CA LEU A 193 -18.37 -9.36 -16.66
C LEU A 193 -18.64 -8.35 -15.55
N LEU A 194 -19.18 -7.17 -15.87
CA LEU A 194 -19.57 -6.16 -14.86
C LEU A 194 -20.61 -6.69 -13.89
N GLU A 195 -21.59 -7.49 -14.35
CA GLU A 195 -22.56 -8.16 -13.47
C GLU A 195 -21.86 -9.06 -12.43
N LEU A 196 -20.86 -9.82 -12.82
CA LEU A 196 -20.10 -10.68 -11.91
C LEU A 196 -19.19 -9.88 -10.97
N GLN A 197 -18.56 -8.84 -11.49
CA GLN A 197 -17.68 -7.98 -10.69
C GLN A 197 -18.47 -7.21 -9.63
N ILE A 198 -19.63 -6.67 -9.97
CA ILE A 198 -20.50 -6.02 -8.98
C ILE A 198 -21.00 -7.05 -7.96
N LEU A 199 -21.28 -8.28 -8.37
CA LEU A 199 -21.73 -9.35 -7.46
C LEU A 199 -20.68 -9.68 -6.40
N TYR A 200 -19.38 -9.80 -6.75
CA TYR A 200 -18.38 -10.04 -5.72
C TYR A 200 -18.06 -8.78 -4.87
N LEU A 201 -18.24 -7.58 -5.43
CA LEU A 201 -18.13 -6.36 -4.62
C LEU A 201 -19.25 -6.32 -3.56
N ASP A 202 -20.50 -6.66 -3.92
CA ASP A 202 -21.60 -6.81 -2.96
C ASP A 202 -21.31 -7.89 -1.91
N LEU A 203 -20.69 -9.00 -2.31
CA LEU A 203 -20.28 -10.06 -1.39
C LEU A 203 -19.31 -9.54 -0.32
N PHE A 204 -18.40 -8.62 -0.67
CA PHE A 204 -17.38 -8.10 0.23
C PHE A 204 -17.78 -6.81 0.96
N GLU A 205 -18.66 -5.98 0.40
CA GLU A 205 -19.10 -4.74 1.03
C GLU A 205 -19.74 -4.98 2.41
N GLY A 206 -20.50 -6.06 2.53
CA GLY A 206 -21.21 -6.44 3.74
C GLY A 206 -20.41 -7.30 4.73
N LEU A 207 -19.10 -7.48 4.57
CA LEU A 207 -18.32 -8.35 5.46
C LEU A 207 -18.46 -7.90 6.93
N PRO A 208 -18.92 -8.79 7.82
CA PRO A 208 -19.02 -8.48 9.25
C PRO A 208 -17.62 -8.41 9.88
N LYS A 209 -17.53 -7.85 11.10
CA LYS A 209 -16.27 -7.74 11.87
C LYS A 209 -15.60 -9.09 12.14
N SER A 210 -16.40 -10.14 12.24
CA SER A 210 -15.94 -11.51 12.43
C SER A 210 -16.90 -12.45 11.73
N VAL A 211 -16.36 -13.55 11.24
CA VAL A 211 -17.10 -14.66 10.66
C VAL A 211 -16.58 -15.96 11.27
N THR A 212 -17.44 -16.96 11.36
CA THR A 212 -17.00 -18.30 11.70
C THR A 212 -16.19 -18.90 10.55
N LYS A 213 -15.39 -19.91 10.84
CA LYS A 213 -14.64 -20.64 9.81
C LYS A 213 -15.56 -21.15 8.69
N SER A 214 -16.74 -21.68 9.03
CA SER A 214 -17.70 -22.18 8.05
C SER A 214 -18.24 -21.06 7.15
N GLN A 215 -18.55 -19.88 7.72
CA GLN A 215 -18.98 -18.72 6.96
C GLN A 215 -17.88 -18.21 6.03
N ALA A 216 -16.64 -18.14 6.50
CA ALA A 216 -15.50 -17.75 5.68
C ALA A 216 -15.30 -18.70 4.49
N ILE A 217 -15.36 -20.02 4.72
CA ILE A 217 -15.27 -21.04 3.66
C ILE A 217 -16.41 -20.87 2.64
N ASP A 218 -17.64 -20.64 3.11
CA ASP A 218 -18.79 -20.47 2.23
C ASP A 218 -18.65 -19.22 1.34
N MET A 219 -18.19 -18.09 1.92
CA MET A 219 -17.94 -16.85 1.16
C MET A 219 -16.80 -17.04 0.16
N LEU A 220 -15.72 -17.71 0.56
CA LEU A 220 -14.61 -18.03 -0.35
C LEU A 220 -15.07 -18.91 -1.51
N LYS A 221 -15.97 -19.88 -1.30
CA LYS A 221 -16.56 -20.70 -2.38
C LYS A 221 -17.40 -19.86 -3.35
N GLN A 222 -18.17 -18.90 -2.84
CA GLN A 222 -18.92 -17.97 -3.69
C GLN A 222 -17.97 -17.09 -4.53
N TYR A 223 -16.93 -16.51 -3.91
CA TYR A 223 -15.90 -15.76 -4.62
C TYR A 223 -15.21 -16.59 -5.71
N VAL A 224 -14.79 -17.83 -5.39
CA VAL A 224 -14.13 -18.71 -6.36
C VAL A 224 -15.07 -19.02 -7.53
N ALA A 225 -16.37 -19.29 -7.27
CA ALA A 225 -17.34 -19.54 -8.31
C ALA A 225 -17.53 -18.34 -9.26
N ILE A 226 -17.62 -17.12 -8.71
CA ILE A 226 -17.73 -15.90 -9.47
C ILE A 226 -16.48 -15.71 -10.33
N ARG A 227 -15.28 -15.73 -9.72
CA ARG A 227 -14.00 -15.52 -10.43
C ARG A 227 -13.75 -16.59 -11.50
N SER A 228 -14.07 -17.86 -11.23
CA SER A 228 -13.96 -18.94 -12.23
C SER A 228 -14.88 -18.70 -13.42
N THR A 229 -16.08 -18.17 -13.18
CA THR A 229 -17.03 -17.82 -14.25
C THR A 229 -16.52 -16.65 -15.07
N GLU A 230 -16.00 -15.60 -14.46
CA GLU A 230 -15.39 -14.47 -15.16
C GLU A 230 -14.25 -14.92 -16.09
N ILE A 231 -13.35 -15.79 -15.58
CA ILE A 231 -12.22 -16.34 -16.33
C ILE A 231 -12.72 -17.22 -17.51
N SER A 232 -13.85 -17.91 -17.34
CA SER A 232 -14.43 -18.71 -18.44
C SER A 232 -15.06 -17.87 -19.54
N ILE A 233 -15.57 -16.69 -19.20
CA ILE A 233 -16.12 -15.71 -20.17
C ILE A 233 -15.00 -15.02 -20.93
N ASP A 234 -14.00 -14.53 -20.21
CA ASP A 234 -12.82 -13.88 -20.79
C ASP A 234 -11.56 -14.26 -20.01
N PRO A 235 -10.67 -15.09 -20.60
CA PRO A 235 -9.42 -15.50 -19.97
C PRO A 235 -8.50 -14.34 -19.57
N TYR A 236 -8.69 -13.14 -20.16
CA TYR A 236 -7.95 -11.93 -19.79
C TYR A 236 -8.14 -11.56 -18.32
N VAL A 237 -9.29 -11.87 -17.74
CA VAL A 237 -9.61 -11.62 -16.32
C VAL A 237 -8.63 -12.31 -15.34
N ARG A 238 -7.88 -13.33 -15.78
CA ARG A 238 -6.82 -13.94 -14.95
C ARG A 238 -5.80 -12.92 -14.42
N ARG A 239 -5.62 -11.80 -15.12
CA ARG A 239 -4.74 -10.71 -14.69
C ARG A 239 -5.22 -10.04 -13.39
N ALA A 240 -6.53 -10.08 -13.12
CA ALA A 240 -7.09 -9.65 -11.84
C ALA A 240 -6.46 -10.39 -10.64
N ASN A 241 -6.15 -11.68 -10.81
CA ASN A 241 -5.53 -12.48 -9.75
C ASN A 241 -4.14 -11.97 -9.37
N TYR A 242 -3.36 -11.49 -10.37
CA TYR A 242 -2.08 -10.84 -10.09
C TYR A 242 -2.29 -9.51 -9.35
N GLN A 243 -3.28 -8.73 -9.76
CA GLN A 243 -3.54 -7.42 -9.13
C GLN A 243 -4.02 -7.59 -7.69
N GLU A 244 -4.88 -8.58 -7.40
CA GLU A 244 -5.27 -8.94 -6.05
C GLU A 244 -4.08 -9.45 -5.21
N TRP A 245 -3.14 -10.19 -5.82
CA TRP A 245 -1.91 -10.59 -5.16
C TRP A 245 -1.00 -9.39 -4.89
N SER A 246 -0.82 -8.49 -5.83
CA SER A 246 0.02 -7.31 -5.69
C SER A 246 -0.59 -6.32 -4.69
N GLU A 247 -1.67 -5.67 -5.08
CA GLU A 247 -2.25 -4.56 -4.34
C GLU A 247 -3.08 -5.01 -3.12
N GLY A 248 -3.80 -6.13 -3.28
CA GLY A 248 -4.65 -6.66 -2.20
C GLY A 248 -3.85 -7.11 -0.98
N THR A 249 -2.64 -7.67 -1.16
CA THR A 249 -1.79 -8.04 -0.02
C THR A 249 -1.25 -6.82 0.72
N ALA A 250 -0.78 -5.81 0.01
CA ALA A 250 -0.31 -4.58 0.61
C ALA A 250 -1.45 -3.83 1.33
N GLN A 251 -2.64 -3.76 0.69
CA GLN A 251 -3.87 -3.22 1.28
C GLN A 251 -4.27 -3.95 2.56
N PHE A 252 -4.19 -5.28 2.59
CA PHE A 252 -4.49 -6.07 3.77
C PHE A 252 -3.54 -5.74 4.92
N VAL A 253 -2.23 -5.71 4.65
CA VAL A 253 -1.19 -5.44 5.66
C VAL A 253 -1.34 -4.04 6.23
N GLU A 254 -1.47 -3.01 5.38
CA GLU A 254 -1.63 -1.63 5.83
C GLU A 254 -2.89 -1.42 6.66
N THR A 255 -4.02 -1.98 6.20
CA THR A 255 -5.31 -1.79 6.84
C THR A 255 -5.33 -2.48 8.20
N MET A 256 -4.94 -3.76 8.26
CA MET A 256 -4.93 -4.52 9.51
C MET A 256 -3.95 -3.94 10.53
N GLY A 257 -2.75 -3.56 10.09
CA GLY A 257 -1.75 -2.94 10.96
C GLY A 257 -2.27 -1.66 11.62
N ASN A 258 -2.89 -0.77 10.84
CA ASN A 258 -3.45 0.48 11.36
C ASN A 258 -4.70 0.25 12.23
N MET A 259 -5.61 -0.64 11.82
CA MET A 259 -6.79 -0.97 12.65
C MET A 259 -6.40 -1.50 14.03
N HIS A 260 -5.42 -2.39 14.10
CA HIS A 260 -4.92 -2.91 15.37
C HIS A 260 -4.22 -1.81 16.20
N MET A 261 -3.41 -0.95 15.56
CA MET A 261 -2.74 0.16 16.22
C MET A 261 -3.75 1.14 16.85
N PHE A 262 -4.77 1.54 16.11
CA PHE A 262 -5.80 2.47 16.60
C PHE A 262 -6.90 1.79 17.43
N LYS A 263 -6.84 0.45 17.60
CA LYS A 263 -7.89 -0.36 18.22
C LYS A 263 -9.26 -0.09 17.57
N ASP A 264 -9.24 0.17 16.29
CA ASP A 264 -10.45 0.45 15.52
C ASP A 264 -11.29 -0.82 15.42
N LYS A 265 -12.55 -0.70 15.83
CA LYS A 265 -13.54 -1.78 15.79
C LYS A 265 -14.60 -1.53 14.73
N SER A 266 -14.36 -0.62 13.80
CA SER A 266 -15.28 -0.36 12.70
C SER A 266 -15.49 -1.62 11.85
N LYS A 267 -16.54 -1.62 11.03
CA LYS A 267 -16.81 -2.72 10.10
C LYS A 267 -15.66 -2.90 9.11
N ASN A 268 -15.65 -4.02 8.43
CA ASN A 268 -14.67 -4.30 7.39
C ASN A 268 -14.49 -3.11 6.45
N VAL A 269 -13.26 -2.67 6.39
CA VAL A 269 -12.83 -1.41 5.78
C VAL A 269 -11.89 -1.64 4.61
N PHE A 270 -11.80 -2.86 4.10
CA PHE A 270 -10.96 -3.16 2.93
C PHE A 270 -11.55 -2.56 1.66
N MET A 271 -12.87 -2.44 1.60
CA MET A 271 -13.55 -1.87 0.42
C MET A 271 -13.65 -0.36 0.54
N TYR A 272 -12.83 0.35 -0.23
CA TYR A 272 -12.84 1.82 -0.31
C TYR A 272 -14.05 2.39 -1.05
N PHE A 273 -14.79 1.54 -1.75
CA PHE A 273 -15.88 1.96 -2.62
C PHE A 273 -17.20 1.53 -2.01
N PRO A 274 -17.74 2.35 -1.10
CA PRO A 274 -19.06 2.09 -0.60
C PRO A 274 -20.08 2.17 -1.74
N ASN A 275 -21.00 1.21 -1.78
CA ASN A 275 -22.10 1.16 -2.72
C ASN A 275 -21.68 1.00 -4.21
N PRO A 276 -21.35 -0.24 -4.65
CA PRO A 276 -21.06 -0.51 -6.05
C PRO A 276 -22.22 -0.11 -7.00
N HIS A 277 -23.44 -0.04 -6.48
CA HIS A 277 -24.61 0.39 -7.24
C HIS A 277 -24.67 1.89 -7.55
N GLY A 278 -23.87 2.72 -6.88
CA GLY A 278 -23.69 4.14 -7.16
C GLY A 278 -22.65 4.44 -8.25
N LEU A 279 -21.83 3.48 -8.64
CA LEU A 279 -20.68 3.69 -9.55
C LEU A 279 -21.10 4.26 -10.92
N HIS A 280 -22.27 3.93 -11.42
CA HIS A 280 -22.77 4.47 -12.69
C HIS A 280 -23.02 5.99 -12.65
N VAL A 281 -23.10 6.61 -11.47
CA VAL A 281 -23.20 8.06 -11.30
C VAL A 281 -21.82 8.72 -11.28
N THR A 282 -20.81 8.04 -10.75
CA THR A 282 -19.46 8.58 -10.55
C THR A 282 -18.50 8.24 -11.69
N LEU A 283 -18.70 7.12 -12.38
CA LEU A 283 -17.91 6.72 -13.55
C LEU A 283 -18.61 7.17 -14.82
N HIS A 284 -18.00 8.09 -15.56
CA HIS A 284 -18.63 8.78 -16.69
C HIS A 284 -18.20 8.22 -18.04
N THR A 285 -17.02 7.57 -18.12
CA THR A 285 -16.46 7.04 -19.38
C THR A 285 -16.08 5.56 -19.27
N GLN A 286 -15.97 4.86 -20.41
CA GLN A 286 -15.50 3.47 -20.45
C GLN A 286 -14.09 3.33 -19.90
N SER A 287 -13.20 4.31 -20.12
CA SER A 287 -11.85 4.31 -19.53
C SER A 287 -11.89 4.35 -18.00
N GLN A 288 -12.80 5.15 -17.41
CA GLN A 288 -12.99 5.17 -15.96
C GLN A 288 -13.54 3.84 -15.44
N VAL A 289 -14.48 3.23 -16.16
CA VAL A 289 -15.03 1.91 -15.82
C VAL A 289 -13.92 0.85 -15.87
N ALA A 290 -13.14 0.82 -16.97
CA ALA A 290 -12.02 -0.11 -17.12
C ALA A 290 -10.95 0.08 -16.03
N SER A 291 -10.60 1.32 -15.70
CA SER A 291 -9.66 1.63 -14.62
C SER A 291 -10.20 1.20 -13.25
N HIS A 292 -11.49 1.45 -12.97
CA HIS A 292 -12.10 1.06 -11.71
C HIS A 292 -12.12 -0.48 -11.54
N PHE A 293 -12.68 -1.19 -12.51
CA PHE A 293 -12.85 -2.65 -12.45
C PHE A 293 -11.59 -3.44 -12.83
N GLY A 294 -10.64 -2.83 -13.53
CA GLY A 294 -9.36 -3.44 -13.90
C GLY A 294 -8.22 -3.17 -12.93
N TRP A 295 -8.39 -2.22 -12.00
CA TRP A 295 -7.33 -1.86 -11.06
C TRP A 295 -7.84 -1.61 -9.65
N ASN A 296 -8.68 -0.59 -9.45
CA ASN A 296 -9.00 -0.07 -8.12
C ASN A 296 -9.73 -1.08 -7.21
N VAL A 297 -10.61 -1.90 -7.77
CA VAL A 297 -11.38 -2.88 -6.98
C VAL A 297 -10.50 -3.96 -6.36
N PHE A 298 -9.34 -4.25 -6.95
CA PHE A 298 -8.49 -5.37 -6.54
C PHE A 298 -7.72 -5.11 -5.25
N TYR A 299 -7.56 -3.86 -4.84
CA TYR A 299 -7.09 -3.51 -3.50
C TYR A 299 -8.01 -4.12 -2.44
N GLY A 300 -9.28 -3.77 -2.52
CA GLY A 300 -10.27 -4.20 -1.55
C GLY A 300 -10.65 -5.68 -1.67
N SER A 301 -10.85 -6.20 -2.89
CA SER A 301 -11.23 -7.60 -3.07
C SER A 301 -10.12 -8.54 -2.64
N GLY A 302 -8.86 -8.29 -3.04
CA GLY A 302 -7.73 -9.09 -2.62
C GLY A 302 -7.55 -9.09 -1.10
N ALA A 303 -7.61 -7.91 -0.46
CA ALA A 303 -7.54 -7.80 1.00
C ALA A 303 -8.68 -8.54 1.70
N SER A 304 -9.91 -8.47 1.17
CA SER A 304 -11.08 -9.18 1.69
C SER A 304 -10.93 -10.69 1.61
N VAL A 305 -10.42 -11.20 0.49
CA VAL A 305 -10.14 -12.64 0.32
C VAL A 305 -9.08 -13.11 1.31
N ILE A 306 -7.99 -12.35 1.49
CA ILE A 306 -6.92 -12.68 2.45
C ILE A 306 -7.48 -12.69 3.88
N TRP A 307 -8.33 -11.72 4.23
CA TRP A 307 -8.98 -11.72 5.52
C TRP A 307 -9.87 -12.97 5.74
N LEU A 308 -10.64 -13.37 4.72
CA LEU A 308 -11.44 -14.61 4.78
C LEU A 308 -10.56 -15.85 4.90
N LEU A 309 -9.41 -15.92 4.21
CA LEU A 309 -8.43 -17.00 4.36
C LEU A 309 -7.93 -17.09 5.81
N LYS A 310 -7.62 -15.95 6.43
CA LYS A 310 -7.27 -15.87 7.86
C LYS A 310 -8.39 -16.39 8.75
N GLN A 311 -9.65 -15.98 8.53
CA GLN A 311 -10.81 -16.47 9.30
C GLN A 311 -11.08 -17.97 9.09
N ALA A 312 -10.73 -18.49 7.92
CA ALA A 312 -10.80 -19.93 7.63
C ALA A 312 -9.70 -20.75 8.33
N GLY A 313 -8.73 -20.10 8.98
CA GLY A 313 -7.59 -20.74 9.62
C GLY A 313 -6.56 -21.27 8.63
N PHE A 314 -6.43 -20.66 7.47
CA PHE A 314 -5.47 -21.04 6.44
C PHE A 314 -4.16 -20.26 6.58
N ASP A 315 -3.02 -20.91 6.34
CA ASP A 315 -1.71 -20.26 6.30
C ASP A 315 -1.55 -19.49 4.97
N TYR A 316 -2.23 -18.33 4.90
CA TYR A 316 -2.25 -17.48 3.72
C TYR A 316 -0.90 -16.79 3.49
N VAL A 317 -0.14 -16.48 4.55
CA VAL A 317 1.18 -15.84 4.42
C VAL A 317 2.10 -16.74 3.63
N LYS A 318 2.27 -17.98 4.08
CA LYS A 318 3.09 -18.98 3.38
C LYS A 318 2.62 -19.18 1.93
N ALA A 319 1.32 -19.36 1.72
CA ALA A 319 0.78 -19.61 0.39
C ALA A 319 1.07 -18.47 -0.59
N ILE A 320 0.90 -17.21 -0.13
CA ILE A 320 1.13 -16.02 -0.96
C ILE A 320 2.61 -15.79 -1.20
N GLU A 321 3.47 -16.02 -0.21
CA GLU A 321 4.93 -15.91 -0.35
C GLU A 321 5.51 -16.98 -1.30
N GLU A 322 4.84 -18.13 -1.40
CA GLU A 322 5.12 -19.20 -2.38
C GLU A 322 4.52 -18.93 -3.77
N GLY A 323 3.95 -17.76 -4.01
CA GLY A 323 3.46 -17.32 -5.33
C GLY A 323 2.01 -17.68 -5.63
N LYS A 324 1.22 -18.17 -4.65
CA LYS A 324 -0.22 -18.35 -4.86
C LYS A 324 -0.94 -17.00 -4.80
N THR A 325 -1.82 -16.76 -5.74
CA THR A 325 -2.76 -15.64 -5.67
C THR A 325 -3.83 -15.88 -4.60
N PRO A 326 -4.50 -14.83 -4.08
CA PRO A 326 -5.64 -14.99 -3.18
C PRO A 326 -6.71 -15.95 -3.73
N TYR A 327 -6.97 -15.89 -5.03
CA TYR A 327 -7.89 -16.81 -5.72
C TYR A 327 -7.44 -18.28 -5.64
N GLU A 328 -6.16 -18.56 -5.93
CA GLU A 328 -5.62 -19.92 -5.85
C GLU A 328 -5.59 -20.44 -4.42
N ALA A 329 -5.23 -19.59 -3.46
CA ALA A 329 -5.29 -19.93 -2.03
C ALA A 329 -6.74 -20.25 -1.59
N ALA A 330 -7.73 -19.49 -2.09
CA ALA A 330 -9.14 -19.75 -1.83
C ALA A 330 -9.60 -21.09 -2.42
N LYS A 331 -9.17 -21.45 -3.63
CA LYS A 331 -9.44 -22.78 -4.20
C LYS A 331 -8.87 -23.90 -3.33
N VAL A 332 -7.65 -23.74 -2.83
CA VAL A 332 -6.99 -24.75 -1.98
C VAL A 332 -7.74 -24.95 -0.66
N VAL A 333 -7.97 -23.88 0.10
CA VAL A 333 -8.59 -23.98 1.44
C VAL A 333 -10.03 -24.49 1.37
N THR A 334 -10.75 -24.17 0.30
CA THR A 334 -12.14 -24.61 0.11
C THR A 334 -12.26 -25.98 -0.54
N GLN A 335 -11.16 -26.56 -1.04
CA GLN A 335 -11.15 -27.79 -1.86
C GLN A 335 -12.15 -27.69 -3.02
N PHE A 336 -12.26 -26.47 -3.61
CA PHE A 336 -13.31 -26.15 -4.58
C PHE A 336 -13.19 -26.97 -5.86
N LYS A 337 -14.31 -27.53 -6.30
CA LYS A 337 -14.41 -28.29 -7.55
C LYS A 337 -15.19 -27.50 -8.59
N ASP A 338 -14.82 -27.60 -9.85
CA ASP A 338 -15.49 -26.88 -10.94
C ASP A 338 -16.99 -27.26 -11.08
N SER A 339 -17.37 -28.48 -10.66
CA SER A 339 -18.78 -28.90 -10.56
C SER A 339 -19.60 -28.11 -9.55
N GLU A 340 -18.96 -27.39 -8.62
CA GLU A 340 -19.63 -26.56 -7.59
C GLU A 340 -19.92 -25.12 -8.10
N ILE A 341 -19.38 -24.71 -9.25
CA ILE A 341 -19.50 -23.33 -9.78
C ILE A 341 -20.98 -22.89 -9.83
N SER A 342 -21.84 -23.68 -10.47
CA SER A 342 -23.26 -23.31 -10.62
C SER A 342 -23.99 -23.17 -9.29
N ILE A 343 -23.64 -24.01 -8.31
CA ILE A 343 -24.24 -24.01 -6.96
C ILE A 343 -23.92 -22.71 -6.23
N TYR A 344 -22.62 -22.35 -6.13
CA TYR A 344 -22.18 -21.18 -5.37
C TYR A 344 -22.41 -19.86 -6.11
N LEU A 345 -22.32 -19.84 -7.43
CA LEU A 345 -22.75 -18.68 -8.23
C LEU A 345 -24.25 -18.44 -8.08
N GLY A 346 -25.07 -19.50 -8.15
CA GLY A 346 -26.51 -19.41 -7.91
C GLY A 346 -26.84 -18.93 -6.48
N LYS A 347 -26.08 -19.39 -5.48
CA LYS A 347 -26.21 -18.90 -4.11
C LYS A 347 -25.91 -17.40 -4.02
N ALA A 348 -24.76 -16.94 -4.53
CA ALA A 348 -24.39 -15.52 -4.53
C ALA A 348 -25.48 -14.65 -5.18
N LYS A 349 -25.97 -15.03 -6.36
CA LYS A 349 -27.06 -14.30 -7.06
C LYS A 349 -28.36 -14.23 -6.26
N ARG A 350 -28.71 -15.25 -5.48
CA ARG A 350 -29.93 -15.24 -4.63
C ARG A 350 -29.75 -14.41 -3.36
N THR A 351 -28.55 -14.37 -2.80
CA THR A 351 -28.24 -13.64 -1.56
C THR A 351 -28.15 -12.14 -1.78
N HIS A 352 -27.70 -11.73 -2.96
CA HIS A 352 -27.54 -10.34 -3.35
C HIS A 352 -28.63 -9.90 -4.34
N ASN A 353 -28.93 -8.61 -4.40
CA ASN A 353 -29.99 -8.09 -5.27
C ASN A 353 -29.57 -8.16 -6.76
N TRP A 354 -29.65 -9.37 -7.34
CA TRP A 354 -29.20 -9.65 -8.70
C TRP A 354 -29.82 -8.72 -9.77
N LYS A 355 -31.12 -8.38 -9.61
CA LYS A 355 -31.78 -7.46 -10.54
C LYS A 355 -31.15 -6.06 -10.52
N ARG A 356 -30.82 -5.57 -9.33
CA ARG A 356 -30.12 -4.28 -9.18
C ARG A 356 -28.70 -4.33 -9.73
N ILE A 357 -27.99 -5.44 -9.53
CA ILE A 357 -26.65 -5.67 -10.11
C ILE A 357 -26.73 -5.58 -11.63
N GLN A 358 -27.68 -6.29 -12.26
CA GLN A 358 -27.86 -6.28 -13.71
C GLN A 358 -28.16 -4.88 -14.27
N GLU A 359 -28.98 -4.10 -13.57
CA GLU A 359 -29.29 -2.73 -13.99
C GLU A 359 -28.07 -1.81 -13.86
N THR A 360 -27.29 -1.95 -12.80
CA THR A 360 -26.03 -1.19 -12.62
C THR A 360 -25.02 -1.53 -13.70
N ALA A 361 -24.81 -2.81 -13.96
CA ALA A 361 -23.89 -3.30 -14.99
C ALA A 361 -24.29 -2.82 -16.39
N ARG A 362 -25.58 -2.83 -16.71
CA ARG A 362 -26.12 -2.28 -17.96
C ARG A 362 -25.74 -0.81 -18.12
N LYS A 363 -26.00 0.02 -17.11
CA LYS A 363 -25.67 1.46 -17.15
C LYS A 363 -24.18 1.73 -17.29
N LEU A 364 -23.33 0.91 -16.68
CA LEU A 364 -21.87 1.04 -16.79
C LEU A 364 -21.37 0.59 -18.15
N SER A 365 -21.91 -0.49 -18.74
CA SER A 365 -21.50 -0.98 -20.06
C SER A 365 -21.90 -0.06 -21.22
N GLU A 366 -22.85 0.85 -21.00
CA GLU A 366 -23.34 1.82 -21.99
C GLU A 366 -22.58 3.17 -21.94
N LYS A 367 -21.60 3.36 -21.06
CA LYS A 367 -20.76 4.57 -21.00
C LYS A 367 -19.93 4.69 -22.30
N LYS A 368 -19.70 5.93 -22.75
CA LYS A 368 -18.92 6.23 -23.96
C LYS A 368 -17.49 6.62 -23.63
#